data_9725bed3aeff545d2338ceff1ba71d7e
#
_entry.id   9725bed3aeff545d2338ceff1ba71d7e
#
_cell.length_a   1.000
_cell.length_b   1.000
_cell.length_c   1.000
_cell.angle_alpha   90.00
_cell.angle_beta   90.00
_cell.angle_gamma   90.00
#
_symmetry.space_group_name_H-M   'P 1'
#
loop_
_entity.id
_entity.type
_entity.pdbx_description
1 polymer ?
#
loop_
_entity_poly.entity_id
_entity_poly.type
_entity_poly.pdbx_seq_one_letter_code
_entity_poly.pdbx_strand_id
1 'polypeptide(L)'
;RVAVLGCVQGLALLPGVSRFATVFVVSRWLGLPIRRAVAITFALQFPLQMAAGLRGVYHFFGADCAYVLNIWMLLGMMLAIAGAYWLLWYMVVLAYTRRLYRFSWYMLMPIFFSMMLGL
;
A
#
# COMPACT_ATOMS: atom_id res chain seq x y z
N ARG A 1 14.48 -17.78 -5.61
CA ARG A 1 14.20 -16.61 -4.76
C ARG A 1 13.13 -15.70 -5.38
N VAL A 2 13.25 -15.35 -6.68
CA VAL A 2 12.26 -14.50 -7.38
C VAL A 2 10.89 -15.18 -7.48
N ALA A 3 10.84 -16.48 -7.77
CA ALA A 3 9.60 -17.25 -7.85
C ALA A 3 8.85 -17.25 -6.50
N VAL A 4 9.57 -17.35 -5.38
CA VAL A 4 8.97 -17.29 -4.03
C VAL A 4 8.30 -15.93 -3.80
N LEU A 5 8.98 -14.83 -4.19
CA LEU A 5 8.41 -13.49 -4.08
C LEU A 5 7.17 -13.32 -4.96
N GLY A 6 7.14 -13.92 -6.15
CA GLY A 6 5.97 -13.94 -7.02
C GLY A 6 4.78 -14.68 -6.41
N CYS A 7 5.00 -15.86 -5.84
CA CYS A 7 3.96 -16.62 -5.13
C CYS A 7 3.41 -15.85 -3.92
N VAL A 8 4.30 -15.21 -3.18
CA VAL A 8 3.93 -14.39 -2.02
C VAL A 8 3.08 -13.17 -2.43
N GLN A 9 3.37 -12.57 -3.59
CA GLN A 9 2.51 -11.52 -4.14
C GLN A 9 1.09 -12.03 -4.46
N GLY A 10 0.97 -13.25 -4.98
CA GLY A 10 -0.33 -13.87 -5.20
C GLY A 10 -1.11 -14.08 -3.89
N LEU A 11 -0.46 -14.56 -2.85
CA LEU A 11 -1.07 -14.72 -1.52
C LEU A 11 -1.46 -13.36 -0.89
N ALA A 12 -0.70 -12.32 -1.16
CA ALA A 12 -0.99 -10.96 -0.69
C ALA A 12 -2.15 -10.27 -1.44
N LEU A 13 -2.82 -10.95 -2.39
CA LEU A 13 -4.09 -10.52 -2.97
C LEU A 13 -5.29 -10.79 -2.05
N LEU A 14 -5.11 -11.61 -1.02
CA LEU A 14 -6.16 -11.86 -0.04
C LEU A 14 -6.52 -10.56 0.70
N PRO A 15 -7.83 -10.29 0.88
CA PRO A 15 -8.27 -9.11 1.62
C PRO A 15 -7.76 -9.16 3.06
N GLY A 16 -7.30 -8.02 3.58
CA GLY A 16 -6.75 -7.91 4.93
C GLY A 16 -5.24 -8.19 5.05
N VAL A 17 -4.59 -8.72 4.03
CA VAL A 17 -3.14 -8.94 4.04
C VAL A 17 -2.41 -7.74 3.46
N SER A 18 -1.55 -7.11 4.26
CA SER A 18 -0.71 -6.01 3.78
C SER A 18 0.34 -6.52 2.81
N ARG A 19 0.18 -6.22 1.51
CA ARG A 19 1.13 -6.63 0.45
C ARG A 19 2.55 -6.16 0.74
N PHE A 20 2.69 -4.90 1.15
CA PHE A 20 3.99 -4.33 1.48
C PHE A 20 4.67 -5.12 2.60
N ALA A 21 3.96 -5.35 3.70
CA ALA A 21 4.50 -6.06 4.84
C ALA A 21 4.90 -7.50 4.50
N THR A 22 4.05 -8.22 3.77
CA THR A 22 4.28 -9.62 3.40
C THR A 22 5.51 -9.77 2.51
N VAL A 23 5.60 -8.99 1.43
CA VAL A 23 6.76 -9.03 0.51
C VAL A 23 8.04 -8.59 1.22
N PHE A 24 7.96 -7.57 2.07
CA PHE A 24 9.09 -7.09 2.85
C PHE A 24 9.61 -8.15 3.82
N VAL A 25 8.73 -8.78 4.60
CA VAL A 25 9.09 -9.82 5.58
C VAL A 25 9.73 -11.03 4.88
N VAL A 26 9.13 -11.52 3.81
CA VAL A 26 9.68 -12.65 3.04
C VAL A 26 11.02 -12.27 2.41
N SER A 27 11.19 -11.06 1.89
CA SER A 27 12.48 -10.57 1.39
C SER A 27 13.55 -10.58 2.48
N ARG A 28 13.16 -10.23 3.71
CA ARG A 28 14.07 -10.28 4.87
C ARG A 28 14.42 -11.72 5.26
N TRP A 29 13.48 -12.65 5.23
CA TRP A 29 13.73 -14.08 5.48
C TRP A 29 14.64 -14.72 4.42
N LEU A 30 14.57 -14.25 3.18
CA LEU A 30 15.49 -14.66 2.12
C LEU A 30 16.92 -14.09 2.27
N GLY A 31 17.20 -13.38 3.38
CA GLY A 31 18.51 -12.84 3.71
C GLY A 31 18.87 -11.52 3.02
N LEU A 32 17.90 -10.84 2.39
CA LEU A 32 18.15 -9.57 1.72
C LEU A 32 18.40 -8.44 2.75
N PRO A 33 19.39 -7.56 2.51
CA PRO A 33 19.59 -6.39 3.36
C PRO A 33 18.37 -5.45 3.28
N ILE A 34 18.10 -4.69 4.35
CA ILE A 34 16.91 -3.83 4.48
C ILE A 34 16.70 -2.95 3.26
N ARG A 35 17.75 -2.28 2.77
CA ARG A 35 17.68 -1.40 1.61
C ARG A 35 17.19 -2.10 0.35
N ARG A 36 17.72 -3.31 0.07
CA ARG A 36 17.28 -4.11 -1.08
C ARG A 36 15.87 -4.68 -0.89
N ALA A 37 15.51 -5.10 0.31
CA ALA A 37 14.17 -5.59 0.61
C ALA A 37 13.12 -4.48 0.38
N VAL A 38 13.36 -3.26 0.84
CA VAL A 38 12.49 -2.11 0.59
C VAL A 38 12.39 -1.82 -0.91
N ALA A 39 13.52 -1.72 -1.61
CA ALA A 39 13.54 -1.43 -3.05
C ALA A 39 12.78 -2.48 -3.87
N ILE A 40 12.97 -3.76 -3.59
CA ILE A 40 12.26 -4.86 -4.27
C ILE A 40 10.77 -4.80 -3.97
N THR A 41 10.37 -4.52 -2.73
CA THR A 41 8.96 -4.42 -2.34
C THR A 41 8.28 -3.30 -3.13
N PHE A 42 8.91 -2.13 -3.25
CA PHE A 42 8.37 -1.04 -4.07
C PHE A 42 8.35 -1.38 -5.56
N ALA A 43 9.44 -1.95 -6.09
CA ALA A 43 9.53 -2.31 -7.51
C ALA A 43 8.43 -3.32 -7.92
N LEU A 44 8.14 -4.29 -7.06
CA LEU A 44 7.09 -5.27 -7.29
C LEU A 44 5.67 -4.69 -7.16
N GLN A 45 5.49 -3.68 -6.33
CA GLN A 45 4.19 -3.05 -6.11
C GLN A 45 3.84 -2.04 -7.21
N PHE A 46 4.85 -1.42 -7.81
CA PHE A 46 4.69 -0.36 -8.81
C PHE A 46 3.86 -0.78 -10.04
N PRO A 47 4.13 -1.92 -10.73
CA PRO A 47 3.34 -2.31 -11.91
C PRO A 47 1.86 -2.54 -11.58
N LEU A 48 1.57 -3.07 -10.41
CA LEU A 48 0.21 -3.33 -9.97
C LEU A 48 -0.56 -2.05 -9.69
N GLN A 49 0.09 -1.07 -9.06
CA GLN A 49 -0.49 0.25 -8.82
C GLN A 49 -0.72 1.01 -10.12
N MET A 50 0.21 0.90 -11.08
CA MET A 50 0.04 1.47 -12.41
C MET A 50 -1.15 0.85 -13.15
N ALA A 51 -1.31 -0.46 -13.12
CA ALA A 51 -2.46 -1.14 -13.73
C ALA A 51 -3.79 -0.72 -13.08
N ALA A 52 -3.84 -0.62 -11.76
CA ALA A 52 -5.01 -0.14 -11.04
C ALA A 52 -5.34 1.32 -11.37
N GLY A 53 -4.32 2.17 -11.45
CA GLY A 53 -4.45 3.58 -11.83
C GLY A 53 -4.97 3.75 -13.25
N LEU A 54 -4.42 3.02 -14.23
CA LEU A 54 -4.89 3.03 -15.62
C LEU A 54 -6.35 2.59 -15.72
N ARG A 55 -6.73 1.54 -14.98
CA ARG A 55 -8.13 1.10 -14.94
C ARG A 55 -9.04 2.18 -14.34
N GLY A 56 -8.60 2.85 -13.28
CA GLY A 56 -9.33 3.97 -12.68
C GLY A 56 -9.52 5.12 -13.66
N VAL A 57 -8.49 5.49 -14.39
CA VAL A 57 -8.54 6.52 -15.45
C VAL A 57 -9.49 6.12 -16.56
N TYR A 58 -9.43 4.87 -17.02
CA TYR A 58 -10.32 4.36 -18.05
C TYR A 58 -11.80 4.44 -17.64
N HIS A 59 -12.12 4.02 -16.41
CA HIS A 59 -13.48 4.14 -15.88
C HIS A 59 -13.92 5.60 -15.69
N PHE A 60 -12.98 6.47 -15.32
CA PHE A 60 -13.27 7.89 -15.17
C PHE A 60 -13.69 8.54 -16.48
N PHE A 61 -13.01 8.25 -17.59
CA PHE A 61 -13.35 8.80 -18.91
C PHE A 61 -14.59 8.14 -19.54
N GLY A 62 -14.98 6.93 -19.10
CA GLY A 62 -16.18 6.23 -19.55
C GLY A 62 -17.46 6.60 -18.81
N ALA A 63 -17.37 7.29 -17.68
CA ALA A 63 -18.51 7.83 -16.95
C ALA A 63 -18.73 9.29 -17.37
N ASP A 64 -19.99 9.77 -17.36
CA ASP A 64 -20.31 11.17 -17.64
C ASP A 64 -19.57 12.09 -16.65
N CYS A 65 -18.37 12.50 -17.03
CA CYS A 65 -17.39 13.18 -16.17
C CYS A 65 -17.83 14.56 -15.68
N ALA A 66 -18.88 15.15 -16.28
CA ALA A 66 -19.31 16.51 -15.95
C ALA A 66 -19.79 16.67 -14.48
N TYR A 67 -20.25 15.59 -13.86
CA TYR A 67 -20.75 15.62 -12.48
C TYR A 67 -19.69 15.24 -11.41
N VAL A 68 -18.55 14.71 -11.83
CA VAL A 68 -17.54 14.13 -10.92
C VAL A 68 -16.44 15.14 -10.56
N LEU A 69 -16.18 16.13 -11.41
CA LEU A 69 -15.18 17.19 -11.16
C LEU A 69 -15.75 18.30 -10.25
N ASN A 70 -15.96 17.97 -8.98
CA ASN A 70 -16.31 18.97 -7.98
C ASN A 70 -15.03 19.42 -7.23
N ILE A 71 -15.01 20.68 -6.76
CA ILE A 71 -13.90 21.26 -5.98
C ILE A 71 -13.56 20.39 -4.76
N TRP A 72 -14.55 19.77 -4.15
CA TRP A 72 -14.37 18.87 -3.01
C TRP A 72 -13.58 17.60 -3.35
N MET A 73 -13.74 17.09 -4.58
CA MET A 73 -12.98 15.94 -5.07
C MET A 73 -11.51 16.30 -5.30
N LEU A 74 -11.24 17.49 -5.87
CA LEU A 74 -9.87 17.99 -6.03
C LEU A 74 -9.18 18.20 -4.70
N LEU A 75 -9.86 18.79 -3.72
CA LEU A 75 -9.34 18.94 -2.36
C LEU A 75 -9.07 17.59 -1.70
N GLY A 76 -9.99 16.61 -1.82
CA GLY A 76 -9.79 15.26 -1.32
C GLY A 76 -8.59 14.57 -1.96
N MET A 77 -8.40 14.73 -3.27
CA MET A 77 -7.27 14.16 -4.01
C MET A 77 -5.94 14.79 -3.56
N MET A 78 -5.87 16.11 -3.37
CA MET A 78 -4.68 16.79 -2.86
C MET A 78 -4.33 16.33 -1.44
N LEU A 79 -5.32 16.22 -0.56
CA LEU A 79 -5.13 15.71 0.80
C LEU A 79 -4.67 14.25 0.81
N ALA A 80 -5.23 13.41 -0.07
CA ALA A 80 -4.84 12.01 -0.20
C ALA A 80 -3.39 11.87 -0.69
N ILE A 81 -2.96 12.68 -1.67
CA ILE A 81 -1.57 12.69 -2.17
C ILE A 81 -0.62 13.13 -1.06
N ALA A 82 -0.92 14.22 -0.37
CA ALA A 82 -0.08 14.73 0.72
C ALA A 82 0.03 13.70 1.86
N GLY A 83 -1.10 13.09 2.26
CA GLY A 83 -1.14 12.05 3.29
C GLY A 83 -0.37 10.80 2.87
N ALA A 84 -0.51 10.35 1.63
CA ALA A 84 0.21 9.21 1.09
C ALA A 84 1.74 9.46 1.07
N TYR A 85 2.16 10.65 0.65
CA TYR A 85 3.57 11.03 0.65
C TYR A 85 4.16 11.04 2.07
N TRP A 86 3.46 11.63 3.03
CA TRP A 86 3.88 11.68 4.43
C TRP A 86 3.95 10.29 5.06
N LEU A 87 2.95 9.45 4.80
CA LEU A 87 2.90 8.08 5.30
C LEU A 87 4.03 7.22 4.69
N LEU A 88 4.30 7.39 3.41
CA LEU A 88 5.39 6.69 2.70
C LEU A 88 6.75 7.07 3.30
N TRP A 89 6.99 8.36 3.52
CA TRP A 89 8.21 8.82 4.16
C TRP A 89 8.38 8.22 5.56
N TYR A 90 7.32 8.25 6.36
CA TYR A 90 7.30 7.67 7.70
C TYR A 90 7.59 6.16 7.68
N MET A 91 6.97 5.42 6.75
CA MET A 91 7.20 3.98 6.58
C MET A 91 8.65 3.65 6.20
N VAL A 92 9.24 4.44 5.31
CA VAL A 92 10.65 4.27 4.92
C VAL A 92 11.56 4.50 6.12
N VAL A 93 11.35 5.56 6.88
CA VAL A 93 12.12 5.84 8.10
C VAL A 93 11.96 4.70 9.13
N LEU A 94 10.75 4.20 9.33
CA LEU A 94 10.49 3.08 10.24
C LEU A 94 11.18 1.79 9.80
N ALA A 95 11.21 1.51 8.50
CA ALA A 95 11.90 0.35 7.94
C ALA A 95 13.43 0.42 8.18
N TYR A 96 14.02 1.61 8.03
CA TYR A 96 15.45 1.81 8.28
C TYR A 96 15.83 1.75 9.77
N THR A 97 14.95 2.18 10.66
CA THR A 97 15.21 2.19 12.12
C THR A 97 14.93 0.85 12.81
N ARG A 98 14.58 -0.20 12.07
CA ARG A 98 14.20 -1.54 12.59
C ARG A 98 13.05 -1.51 13.61
N ARG A 99 12.23 -0.47 13.62
CA ARG A 99 11.11 -0.29 14.56
C ARG A 99 9.75 -0.61 13.93
N LEU A 100 9.72 -1.52 12.97
CA LEU A 100 8.48 -1.93 12.28
C LEU A 100 7.41 -2.50 13.22
N TYR A 101 7.80 -3.00 14.42
CA TYR A 101 6.83 -3.46 15.41
C TYR A 101 5.87 -2.34 15.88
N ARG A 102 6.30 -1.06 15.81
CA ARG A 102 5.42 0.07 16.13
C ARG A 102 4.27 0.21 15.14
N PHE A 103 4.46 -0.23 13.91
CA PHE A 103 3.42 -0.25 12.90
C PHE A 103 2.34 -1.28 13.19
N SER A 104 2.67 -2.35 13.93
CA SER A 104 1.69 -3.34 14.37
C SER A 104 0.61 -2.74 15.27
N TRP A 105 0.95 -1.74 16.07
CA TRP A 105 0.00 -1.01 16.92
C TRP A 105 -1.01 -0.20 16.11
N TYR A 106 -0.58 0.36 14.97
CA TYR A 106 -1.47 1.08 14.07
C TYR A 106 -2.56 0.15 13.49
N MET A 107 -2.25 -1.12 13.25
CA MET A 107 -3.21 -2.10 12.73
C MET A 107 -4.30 -2.46 13.75
N LEU A 108 -4.09 -2.22 15.04
CA LEU A 108 -5.13 -2.43 16.06
C LEU A 108 -6.26 -1.39 15.97
N MET A 109 -5.97 -0.18 15.49
CA MET A 109 -6.97 0.88 15.34
C MET A 109 -8.13 0.50 14.40
N PRO A 110 -7.87 0.10 13.13
CA PRO A 110 -8.94 -0.29 12.22
C PRO A 110 -9.69 -1.56 12.68
N ILE A 111 -9.01 -2.49 13.37
CA ILE A 111 -9.66 -3.67 13.93
C ILE A 111 -10.67 -3.25 15.01
N PHE A 112 -10.26 -2.37 15.92
CA PHE A 112 -11.14 -1.87 16.98
C PHE A 112 -12.33 -1.09 16.40
N PHE A 113 -12.08 -0.27 15.37
CA PHE A 113 -13.10 0.50 14.69
C PHE A 113 -14.10 -0.37 13.93
N SER A 114 -13.60 -1.44 13.26
CA SER A 114 -14.44 -2.43 12.58
C SER A 114 -15.33 -3.20 13.57
N MET A 115 -14.77 -3.59 14.71
CA MET A 115 -15.57 -4.26 15.76
C MET A 115 -16.62 -3.34 16.37
N MET A 116 -16.34 -2.03 16.52
CA MET A 116 -17.33 -1.06 17.02
C MET A 116 -18.45 -0.77 16.03
N LEU A 117 -18.17 -0.82 14.72
CA LEU A 117 -19.15 -0.60 13.66
C LEU A 117 -19.95 -1.86 13.29
N GLY A 118 -19.65 -3.01 13.89
CA GLY A 118 -20.33 -4.27 13.65
C GLY A 118 -20.13 -4.81 12.23
N LEU A 119 -19.02 -4.44 11.59
CA LEU A 119 -18.62 -4.89 10.25
C LEU A 119 -17.63 -6.05 10.32
#